data_404a468b4a749524f68b2aa9fd542310
#
_entry.id   404a468b4a749524f68b2aa9fd542310
#
_cell.length_a   1.000
_cell.length_b   1.000
_cell.length_c   1.000
_cell.angle_alpha   90.00
_cell.angle_beta   90.00
_cell.angle_gamma   90.00
#
_symmetry.space_group_name_H-M   'P 1'
#
loop_
_entity.id
_entity.type
_entity.pdbx_description
1 polymer ?
#
loop_
_entity_poly.entity_id
_entity_poly.type
_entity_poly.pdbx_seq_one_letter_code
_entity_poly.pdbx_strand_id
1 'polypeptide(L)'
;MTQSSWEQLKLRSNYHFDPELMHPLYDTVDRVGVIDLSSITQEELDKVVAESKEATWRTRGNPKKESKVRGEDEFVQEDYDLEKTGYGIDYVVSNLNWEIPPSIQAIADQFGLDDMMTRIHVQNPGQVWNLHMDKLEKWNFEDPSTVERYMIQLSDWRPGQWFSYGNYTFEHWKAGDVTTFRWQDVPHSTANAGHHPRITLQVTGVRTQKSKEFIRKLRKGEL
;
A
#
# COMPACT_ATOMS: atom_id res chain seq x y z
N MET A 1 6.30 -25.95 -17.27
CA MET A 1 5.59 -24.76 -16.79
C MET A 1 6.55 -24.03 -15.87
N THR A 2 6.96 -22.83 -16.21
CA THR A 2 7.75 -22.00 -15.31
C THR A 2 6.86 -21.60 -14.16
N GLN A 3 7.29 -21.91 -12.95
CA GLN A 3 6.66 -21.47 -11.72
C GLN A 3 6.47 -19.95 -11.78
N SER A 4 5.32 -19.44 -11.34
CA SER A 4 5.10 -17.99 -11.35
C SER A 4 6.13 -17.31 -10.44
N SER A 5 6.48 -16.07 -10.75
CA SER A 5 7.39 -15.29 -9.91
C SER A 5 6.90 -15.20 -8.46
N TRP A 6 5.58 -15.16 -8.26
CA TRP A 6 4.95 -15.20 -6.95
C TRP A 6 5.25 -16.50 -6.19
N GLU A 7 5.10 -17.64 -6.83
CA GLU A 7 5.40 -18.94 -6.21
C GLU A 7 6.88 -19.07 -5.84
N GLN A 8 7.77 -18.56 -6.68
CA GLN A 8 9.20 -18.51 -6.38
C GLN A 8 9.51 -17.64 -5.15
N LEU A 9 8.88 -16.48 -5.06
CA LEU A 9 9.06 -15.57 -3.94
C LEU A 9 8.42 -16.10 -2.64
N LYS A 10 7.35 -16.86 -2.73
CA LYS A 10 6.67 -17.51 -1.60
C LYS A 10 7.55 -18.54 -0.89
N LEU A 11 8.46 -19.17 -1.64
CA LEU A 11 9.42 -20.14 -1.12
C LEU A 11 10.61 -19.49 -0.39
N ARG A 12 10.72 -18.16 -0.42
CA ARG A 12 11.81 -17.40 0.17
C ARG A 12 11.30 -16.51 1.31
N SER A 13 12.20 -16.08 2.18
CA SER A 13 11.90 -15.06 3.18
C SER A 13 11.36 -13.80 2.50
N ASN A 14 10.30 -13.20 3.01
CA ASN A 14 9.70 -11.96 2.50
C ASN A 14 10.66 -10.76 2.44
N TYR A 15 11.83 -10.90 3.00
CA TYR A 15 12.84 -9.84 3.05
C TYR A 15 14.01 -10.11 2.14
N HIS A 16 14.03 -11.27 1.51
CA HIS A 16 15.12 -11.59 0.63
C HIS A 16 14.85 -10.99 -0.73
N PHE A 17 15.51 -9.88 -1.01
CA PHE A 17 15.58 -9.31 -2.34
C PHE A 17 16.57 -10.11 -3.17
N ASP A 18 16.07 -10.85 -4.14
CA ASP A 18 16.91 -11.60 -5.06
C ASP A 18 16.92 -10.90 -6.42
N PRO A 19 18.05 -10.30 -6.82
CA PRO A 19 18.15 -9.60 -8.11
C PRO A 19 17.87 -10.50 -9.31
N GLU A 20 18.11 -11.81 -9.21
CA GLU A 20 17.83 -12.76 -10.30
C GLU A 20 16.33 -12.96 -10.54
N LEU A 21 15.51 -12.66 -9.53
CA LEU A 21 14.05 -12.67 -9.65
C LEU A 21 13.50 -11.33 -10.16
N MET A 22 14.35 -10.32 -10.30
CA MET A 22 13.99 -9.03 -10.86
C MET A 22 13.80 -9.14 -12.36
N HIS A 23 12.66 -9.67 -12.72
CA HIS A 23 12.21 -9.74 -14.10
C HIS A 23 11.54 -8.43 -14.51
N PRO A 24 11.53 -8.03 -15.79
CA PRO A 24 10.77 -6.90 -16.31
C PRO A 24 9.30 -6.85 -15.87
N LEU A 25 8.72 -7.97 -15.45
CA LEU A 25 7.38 -8.03 -14.85
C LEU A 25 7.25 -7.24 -13.54
N TYR A 26 8.36 -6.96 -12.87
CA TYR A 26 8.38 -6.14 -11.64
C TYR A 26 8.51 -4.64 -11.92
N ASP A 27 8.68 -4.27 -13.19
CA ASP A 27 9.01 -2.91 -13.58
C ASP A 27 7.89 -1.92 -13.41
N THR A 28 6.69 -2.35 -13.10
CA THR A 28 5.61 -1.44 -13.38
C THR A 28 4.80 -1.07 -12.16
N VAL A 29 5.07 0.14 -11.72
CA VAL A 29 4.00 0.97 -11.19
C VAL A 29 3.17 1.42 -12.37
N ASP A 30 1.95 0.93 -12.44
CA ASP A 30 1.00 1.37 -13.41
C ASP A 30 0.33 2.67 -12.91
N ARG A 31 0.56 3.76 -13.61
CA ARG A 31 -0.13 5.04 -13.36
C ARG A 31 -1.51 4.95 -13.98
N VAL A 32 -2.51 4.79 -13.13
CA VAL A 32 -3.89 4.59 -13.56
C VAL A 32 -4.52 5.88 -14.07
N GLY A 33 -4.22 7.00 -13.43
CA GLY A 33 -4.74 8.33 -13.79
C GLY A 33 -4.70 9.29 -12.62
N VAL A 34 -5.50 10.33 -12.70
CA VAL A 34 -5.62 11.37 -11.67
C VAL A 34 -7.08 11.47 -11.23
N ILE A 35 -7.33 11.43 -9.94
CA ILE A 35 -8.66 11.61 -9.36
C ILE A 35 -8.78 13.01 -8.75
N ASP A 36 -9.95 13.61 -8.86
CA ASP A 36 -10.24 14.92 -8.27
C ASP A 36 -10.32 14.82 -6.74
N LEU A 37 -9.51 15.61 -6.06
CA LEU A 37 -9.47 15.72 -4.61
C LEU A 37 -10.04 17.06 -4.10
N SER A 38 -10.71 17.83 -4.93
CA SER A 38 -11.22 19.18 -4.56
C SER A 38 -12.20 19.17 -3.39
N SER A 39 -12.82 18.01 -3.11
CA SER A 39 -13.69 17.82 -1.95
C SER A 39 -12.94 17.67 -0.62
N ILE A 40 -11.62 17.50 -0.65
CA ILE A 40 -10.78 17.33 0.55
C ILE A 40 -10.12 18.66 0.88
N THR A 41 -10.31 19.13 2.10
CA THR A 41 -9.70 20.38 2.57
C THR A 41 -8.32 20.12 3.19
N GLN A 42 -7.49 21.16 3.24
CA GLN A 42 -6.21 21.08 3.95
C GLN A 42 -6.41 20.79 5.45
N GLU A 43 -7.46 21.36 6.05
CA GLU A 43 -7.80 21.12 7.46
C GLU A 43 -8.10 19.62 7.73
N GLU A 44 -8.81 18.96 6.80
CA GLU A 44 -9.04 17.51 6.90
C GLU A 44 -7.74 16.71 6.80
N LEU A 45 -6.83 17.09 5.92
CA LEU A 45 -5.52 16.44 5.82
C LEU A 45 -4.67 16.65 7.06
N ASP A 46 -4.67 17.85 7.61
CA ASP A 46 -3.95 18.17 8.85
C ASP A 46 -4.52 17.34 10.02
N LYS A 47 -5.84 17.21 10.09
CA LYS A 47 -6.52 16.35 11.07
C LYS A 47 -6.15 14.88 10.87
N VAL A 48 -6.14 14.39 9.64
CA VAL A 48 -5.68 13.02 9.31
C VAL A 48 -4.27 12.76 9.85
N VAL A 49 -3.36 13.72 9.67
CA VAL A 49 -1.99 13.62 10.20
C VAL A 49 -2.00 13.58 11.73
N ALA A 50 -2.72 14.51 12.37
CA ALA A 50 -2.76 14.64 13.82
C ALA A 50 -3.40 13.43 14.53
N GLU A 51 -4.42 12.83 13.93
CA GLU A 51 -5.16 11.68 14.49
C GLU A 51 -4.58 10.32 14.11
N SER A 52 -3.59 10.30 13.22
CA SER A 52 -2.95 9.05 12.78
C SER A 52 -2.24 8.34 13.94
N LYS A 53 -2.35 7.01 13.98
CA LYS A 53 -1.76 6.18 15.03
C LYS A 53 -0.51 5.51 14.52
N GLU A 54 0.53 5.49 15.34
CA GLU A 54 1.75 4.76 15.03
C GLU A 54 1.45 3.30 14.76
N ALA A 55 2.03 2.80 13.69
CA ALA A 55 1.94 1.41 13.28
C ALA A 55 3.35 0.82 13.24
N THR A 56 3.52 -0.24 13.99
CA THR A 56 4.69 -1.10 13.95
C THR A 56 4.40 -2.30 13.05
N TRP A 57 5.36 -3.15 12.83
CA TRP A 57 5.09 -4.41 12.15
C TRP A 57 4.04 -5.25 12.87
N ARG A 58 4.00 -5.21 14.18
CA ARG A 58 3.02 -5.91 15.01
C ARG A 58 1.62 -5.32 14.86
N THR A 59 1.49 -4.00 14.87
CA THR A 59 0.20 -3.31 15.01
C THR A 59 -0.39 -2.80 13.69
N ARG A 60 0.22 -3.07 12.55
CA ARG A 60 -0.22 -2.56 11.24
C ARG A 60 -1.56 -3.12 10.73
N GLY A 61 -2.09 -4.14 11.38
CA GLY A 61 -3.40 -4.68 11.09
C GLY A 61 -4.54 -3.76 11.54
N ASN A 62 -5.73 -3.88 10.92
CA ASN A 62 -6.90 -3.13 11.33
C ASN A 62 -7.40 -3.62 12.70
N PRO A 63 -7.34 -2.82 13.76
CA PRO A 63 -7.74 -3.24 15.10
C PRO A 63 -9.26 -3.47 15.24
N LYS A 64 -10.07 -2.99 14.28
CA LYS A 64 -11.53 -3.12 14.30
C LYS A 64 -12.05 -4.35 13.54
N LYS A 65 -11.22 -4.98 12.72
CA LYS A 65 -11.59 -6.25 12.08
C LYS A 65 -11.01 -7.37 12.93
N GLU A 66 -11.87 -8.28 13.39
CA GLU A 66 -11.39 -9.57 13.88
C GLU A 66 -10.48 -10.15 12.78
N SER A 67 -9.22 -10.10 13.08
CA SER A 67 -8.21 -10.57 12.17
C SER A 67 -8.38 -12.09 12.02
N LYS A 68 -8.80 -12.54 10.86
CA LYS A 68 -8.64 -13.94 10.46
C LYS A 68 -7.17 -14.29 10.21
N VAL A 69 -6.31 -13.35 10.47
CA VAL A 69 -4.88 -13.43 10.33
C VAL A 69 -4.34 -14.15 11.56
N ARG A 70 -3.35 -14.98 11.34
CA ARG A 70 -2.51 -15.63 12.35
C ARG A 70 -2.23 -14.69 13.52
N GLY A 71 -2.03 -15.23 14.70
CA GLY A 71 -1.59 -14.47 15.86
C GLY A 71 -0.40 -13.57 15.50
N GLU A 72 -0.35 -12.37 16.06
CA GLU A 72 0.68 -11.39 15.73
C GLU A 72 2.10 -11.96 15.84
N ASP A 73 2.33 -12.82 16.83
CA ASP A 73 3.63 -13.43 17.08
C ASP A 73 4.02 -14.45 15.99
N GLU A 74 3.08 -15.27 15.52
CA GLU A 74 3.32 -16.18 14.40
C GLU A 74 3.61 -15.42 13.11
N PHE A 75 2.85 -14.34 12.88
CA PHE A 75 3.05 -13.51 11.71
C PHE A 75 4.44 -12.89 11.68
N VAL A 76 4.91 -12.43 12.82
CA VAL A 76 6.23 -11.80 12.95
C VAL A 76 7.35 -12.81 12.77
N GLN A 77 7.27 -13.95 13.42
CA GLN A 77 8.36 -14.94 13.38
C GLN A 77 8.52 -15.59 12.02
N GLU A 78 7.43 -15.83 11.31
CA GLU A 78 7.51 -16.46 9.98
C GLU A 78 7.89 -15.46 8.87
N ASP A 79 7.52 -14.18 9.05
CA ASP A 79 7.64 -13.19 7.99
C ASP A 79 8.86 -12.31 8.12
N TYR A 80 9.41 -12.24 9.32
CA TYR A 80 10.52 -11.35 9.64
C TYR A 80 11.67 -12.13 10.24
N ASP A 81 12.69 -12.28 9.46
CA ASP A 81 14.02 -12.62 9.99
C ASP A 81 14.61 -11.33 10.59
N LEU A 82 14.22 -11.05 11.83
CA LEU A 82 14.63 -9.84 12.55
C LEU A 82 16.13 -9.70 12.68
N GLU A 83 16.86 -10.82 12.74
CA GLU A 83 18.32 -10.82 12.80
C GLU A 83 18.90 -10.25 11.49
N LYS A 84 18.29 -10.54 10.35
CA LYS A 84 18.74 -10.04 9.05
C LYS A 84 18.31 -8.62 8.77
N THR A 85 17.11 -8.22 9.21
CA THR A 85 16.60 -6.88 8.93
C THR A 85 17.17 -5.82 9.85
N GLY A 86 17.62 -6.18 11.03
CA GLY A 86 18.07 -5.25 12.07
C GLY A 86 16.96 -4.40 12.68
N TYR A 87 15.71 -4.59 12.27
CA TYR A 87 14.55 -3.87 12.80
C TYR A 87 13.83 -4.72 13.83
N GLY A 88 13.53 -4.13 14.99
CA GLY A 88 12.62 -4.74 15.94
C GLY A 88 11.17 -4.72 15.45
N ILE A 89 10.36 -5.65 15.93
CA ILE A 89 8.93 -5.73 15.59
C ILE A 89 8.14 -4.50 16.02
N ASP A 90 8.64 -3.76 16.98
CA ASP A 90 8.04 -2.56 17.53
C ASP A 90 8.57 -1.27 16.87
N TYR A 91 9.37 -1.40 15.80
CA TYR A 91 9.80 -0.24 15.01
C TYR A 91 8.61 0.40 14.30
N VAL A 92 8.45 1.70 14.45
CA VAL A 92 7.37 2.44 13.81
C VAL A 92 7.68 2.63 12.33
N VAL A 93 6.88 1.98 11.49
CA VAL A 93 7.06 2.01 10.03
C VAL A 93 6.28 3.13 9.34
N SER A 94 5.16 3.50 9.91
CA SER A 94 4.31 4.62 9.48
C SER A 94 3.25 4.91 10.54
N ASN A 95 2.46 5.96 10.34
CA ASN A 95 1.21 6.13 11.05
C ASN A 95 0.06 5.71 10.13
N LEU A 96 -1.02 5.19 10.72
CA LEU A 96 -2.20 4.72 9.99
C LEU A 96 -3.47 5.34 10.55
N ASN A 97 -4.41 5.63 9.64
CA ASN A 97 -5.80 5.89 9.98
C ASN A 97 -6.68 4.81 9.35
N TRP A 98 -7.51 4.20 10.19
CA TRP A 98 -8.55 3.25 9.80
C TRP A 98 -9.95 3.88 9.86
N GLU A 99 -10.09 4.98 10.55
CA GLU A 99 -11.28 5.85 10.54
C GLU A 99 -11.08 6.89 9.44
N ILE A 100 -11.68 6.59 8.27
CA ILE A 100 -11.51 7.41 7.09
C ILE A 100 -12.52 8.55 7.13
N PRO A 101 -12.11 9.83 6.97
CA PRO A 101 -13.04 10.93 6.83
C PRO A 101 -14.03 10.70 5.67
N PRO A 102 -15.30 11.13 5.82
CA PRO A 102 -16.32 10.87 4.79
C PRO A 102 -15.95 11.39 3.39
N SER A 103 -15.30 12.53 3.28
CA SER A 103 -14.80 13.08 2.02
C SER A 103 -13.80 12.15 1.33
N ILE A 104 -12.85 11.60 2.10
CA ILE A 104 -11.83 10.67 1.61
C ILE A 104 -12.46 9.29 1.34
N GLN A 105 -13.41 8.84 2.18
CA GLN A 105 -14.12 7.59 1.93
C GLN A 105 -14.92 7.66 0.63
N ALA A 106 -15.53 8.80 0.32
CA ALA A 106 -16.24 9.01 -0.94
C ALA A 106 -15.32 8.87 -2.18
N ILE A 107 -14.03 9.21 -2.05
CA ILE A 107 -13.04 8.95 -3.09
C ILE A 107 -12.80 7.44 -3.24
N ALA A 108 -12.62 6.74 -2.13
CA ALA A 108 -12.41 5.28 -2.14
C ALA A 108 -13.63 4.54 -2.75
N ASP A 109 -14.84 4.96 -2.42
CA ASP A 109 -16.09 4.30 -2.86
C ASP A 109 -16.29 4.37 -4.38
N GLN A 110 -15.66 5.34 -5.07
CA GLN A 110 -15.70 5.45 -6.52
C GLN A 110 -15.06 4.23 -7.20
N PHE A 111 -14.07 3.59 -6.56
CA PHE A 111 -13.40 2.42 -7.11
C PHE A 111 -14.35 1.22 -7.26
N GLY A 112 -15.42 1.15 -6.49
CA GLY A 112 -16.47 0.15 -6.65
C GLY A 112 -15.99 -1.29 -6.49
N LEU A 113 -15.03 -1.51 -5.61
CA LEU A 113 -14.53 -2.83 -5.24
C LEU A 113 -15.47 -3.48 -4.22
N ASP A 114 -15.60 -4.80 -4.26
CA ASP A 114 -16.25 -5.55 -3.20
C ASP A 114 -15.24 -5.86 -2.08
N ASP A 115 -15.75 -6.17 -0.88
CA ASP A 115 -14.94 -6.40 0.33
C ASP A 115 -13.84 -5.36 0.53
N MET A 116 -14.17 -4.12 0.23
CA MET A 116 -13.22 -3.03 0.20
C MET A 116 -12.67 -2.74 1.60
N MET A 117 -11.37 -2.62 1.67
CA MET A 117 -10.64 -2.12 2.82
C MET A 117 -9.88 -0.86 2.44
N THR A 118 -10.12 0.20 3.21
CA THR A 118 -9.43 1.48 3.06
C THR A 118 -8.58 1.77 4.28
N ARG A 119 -7.46 2.40 4.07
CA ARG A 119 -6.64 2.99 5.13
C ARG A 119 -5.84 4.16 4.60
N ILE A 120 -5.56 5.12 5.46
CA ILE A 120 -4.65 6.19 5.12
C ILE A 120 -3.29 5.92 5.78
N HIS A 121 -2.25 5.97 4.98
CA HIS A 121 -0.87 5.95 5.43
C HIS A 121 -0.40 7.38 5.58
N VAL A 122 0.06 7.72 6.77
CA VAL A 122 0.78 8.95 7.07
C VAL A 122 2.21 8.54 7.40
N GLN A 123 3.14 8.85 6.53
CA GLN A 123 4.55 8.57 6.78
C GLN A 123 5.25 9.86 7.18
N ASN A 124 5.58 9.96 8.47
CA ASN A 124 6.26 11.11 9.02
C ASN A 124 7.76 11.10 8.66
N PRO A 125 8.46 12.25 8.76
CA PRO A 125 9.91 12.31 8.62
C PRO A 125 10.62 11.25 9.47
N GLY A 126 11.56 10.53 8.84
CA GLY A 126 12.34 9.47 9.46
C GLY A 126 11.70 8.08 9.46
N GLN A 127 10.43 7.95 9.07
CA GLN A 127 9.78 6.64 9.00
C GLN A 127 10.12 5.91 7.71
N VAL A 128 10.35 4.62 7.83
CA VAL A 128 10.68 3.72 6.74
C VAL A 128 9.83 2.46 6.84
N TRP A 129 9.12 2.14 5.79
CA TRP A 129 8.54 0.82 5.63
C TRP A 129 9.52 0.00 4.78
N ASN A 130 10.24 -0.88 5.44
CA ASN A 130 11.30 -1.66 4.79
C ASN A 130 10.78 -2.54 3.65
N LEU A 131 11.71 -3.01 2.83
CA LEU A 131 11.40 -3.85 1.67
C LEU A 131 10.68 -5.13 2.13
N HIS A 132 9.52 -5.38 1.55
CA HIS A 132 8.67 -6.52 1.87
C HIS A 132 7.73 -6.86 0.71
N MET A 133 7.08 -7.99 0.84
CA MET A 133 5.92 -8.36 0.02
C MET A 133 4.71 -8.53 0.93
N ASP A 134 3.56 -8.16 0.44
CA ASP A 134 2.32 -8.43 1.16
C ASP A 134 1.89 -9.90 1.01
N LYS A 135 1.44 -10.49 2.09
CA LYS A 135 0.93 -11.85 2.06
C LYS A 135 -0.54 -11.90 1.66
N LEU A 136 -0.84 -12.80 0.74
CA LEU A 136 -2.19 -13.05 0.26
C LEU A 136 -3.07 -13.74 1.29
N GLU A 137 -2.49 -14.56 2.15
CA GLU A 137 -3.21 -15.27 3.19
C GLU A 137 -4.05 -14.38 4.09
N LYS A 138 -3.68 -13.10 4.18
CA LYS A 138 -4.46 -12.09 4.90
C LYS A 138 -5.89 -11.92 4.38
N TRP A 139 -6.11 -12.24 3.13
CA TRP A 139 -7.34 -11.89 2.44
C TRP A 139 -8.30 -13.06 2.34
N ASN A 140 -7.84 -14.30 2.54
CA ASN A 140 -8.62 -15.53 2.51
C ASN A 140 -9.63 -15.59 1.35
N PHE A 141 -9.22 -15.10 0.17
CA PHE A 141 -10.03 -15.16 -1.04
C PHE A 141 -9.83 -16.48 -1.78
N GLU A 142 -10.91 -16.95 -2.41
CA GLU A 142 -10.85 -18.13 -3.28
C GLU A 142 -9.92 -17.90 -4.47
N ASP A 143 -9.94 -16.67 -5.04
CA ASP A 143 -9.08 -16.28 -6.16
C ASP A 143 -8.34 -14.96 -5.83
N PRO A 144 -7.10 -15.03 -5.34
CA PRO A 144 -6.29 -13.86 -5.04
C PRO A 144 -6.01 -12.95 -6.24
N SER A 145 -6.12 -13.47 -7.48
CA SER A 145 -5.91 -12.68 -8.69
C SER A 145 -6.99 -11.63 -8.92
N THR A 146 -8.11 -11.75 -8.21
CA THR A 146 -9.22 -10.77 -8.27
C THR A 146 -9.05 -9.60 -7.31
N VAL A 147 -8.08 -9.67 -6.42
CA VAL A 147 -7.82 -8.59 -5.43
C VAL A 147 -6.98 -7.51 -6.08
N GLU A 148 -7.51 -6.30 -6.07
CA GLU A 148 -6.84 -5.10 -6.59
C GLU A 148 -6.48 -4.15 -5.46
N ARG A 149 -5.39 -3.42 -5.64
CA ARG A 149 -4.95 -2.37 -4.73
C ARG A 149 -4.58 -1.13 -5.51
N TYR A 150 -5.11 -0.02 -5.05
CA TYR A 150 -4.83 1.31 -5.58
C TYR A 150 -4.25 2.19 -4.49
N MET A 151 -3.25 2.97 -4.86
CA MET A 151 -2.59 3.95 -4.01
C MET A 151 -2.91 5.33 -4.57
N ILE A 152 -3.58 6.15 -3.80
CA ILE A 152 -3.98 7.51 -4.17
C ILE A 152 -3.14 8.48 -3.32
N GLN A 153 -2.36 9.34 -3.95
CA GLN A 153 -1.59 10.33 -3.25
C GLN A 153 -2.50 11.48 -2.80
N LEU A 154 -2.63 11.69 -1.49
CA LEU A 154 -3.45 12.77 -0.94
C LEU A 154 -2.67 14.07 -0.76
N SER A 155 -1.36 14.05 -0.94
CA SER A 155 -0.48 15.21 -0.88
C SER A 155 0.53 15.19 -2.02
N ASP A 156 0.98 16.37 -2.44
CA ASP A 156 2.08 16.50 -3.40
C ASP A 156 3.37 15.90 -2.86
N TRP A 157 4.15 15.33 -3.76
CA TRP A 157 5.49 14.86 -3.45
C TRP A 157 6.37 15.98 -2.89
N ARG A 158 7.19 15.61 -1.91
CA ARG A 158 8.23 16.48 -1.34
C ARG A 158 9.59 15.76 -1.36
N PRO A 159 10.70 16.50 -1.51
CA PRO A 159 12.04 15.91 -1.49
C PRO A 159 12.26 15.01 -0.26
N GLY A 160 12.84 13.83 -0.51
CA GLY A 160 13.09 12.82 0.52
C GLY A 160 12.00 11.76 0.66
N GLN A 161 10.88 11.92 -0.06
CA GLN A 161 9.81 10.92 -0.09
C GLN A 161 9.95 10.02 -1.31
N TRP A 162 9.79 8.71 -1.13
CA TRP A 162 9.82 7.77 -2.23
C TRP A 162 9.05 6.47 -1.94
N PHE A 163 8.62 5.83 -3.02
CA PHE A 163 8.18 4.45 -3.09
C PHE A 163 9.15 3.65 -3.94
N SER A 164 9.55 2.48 -3.48
CA SER A 164 10.26 1.51 -4.31
C SER A 164 9.33 0.34 -4.63
N TYR A 165 9.26 0.00 -5.90
CA TYR A 165 8.50 -1.13 -6.44
C TYR A 165 9.46 -1.98 -7.27
N GLY A 166 9.97 -3.05 -6.69
CA GLY A 166 11.03 -3.79 -7.32
C GLY A 166 12.25 -2.90 -7.59
N ASN A 167 12.61 -2.76 -8.85
CA ASN A 167 13.70 -1.91 -9.34
C ASN A 167 13.28 -0.48 -9.73
N TYR A 168 12.02 -0.13 -9.56
CA TYR A 168 11.48 1.18 -9.91
C TYR A 168 11.27 2.04 -8.67
N THR A 169 11.75 3.28 -8.70
CA THR A 169 11.47 4.28 -7.66
C THR A 169 10.44 5.28 -8.17
N PHE A 170 9.34 5.40 -7.45
CA PHE A 170 8.27 6.34 -7.75
C PHE A 170 8.43 7.59 -6.90
N GLU A 171 8.53 8.71 -7.57
CA GLU A 171 8.75 10.05 -7.02
C GLU A 171 7.98 11.08 -7.88
N HIS A 172 8.00 12.33 -7.45
CA HIS A 172 7.43 13.46 -8.19
C HIS A 172 5.93 13.34 -8.50
N TRP A 173 5.19 12.62 -7.66
CA TRP A 173 3.73 12.54 -7.79
C TRP A 173 3.05 13.85 -7.43
N LYS A 174 1.82 13.98 -7.87
CA LYS A 174 0.90 15.03 -7.48
C LYS A 174 -0.24 14.47 -6.63
N ALA A 175 -0.85 15.32 -5.82
CA ALA A 175 -2.09 14.99 -5.16
C ALA A 175 -3.13 14.60 -6.22
N GLY A 176 -3.84 13.49 -5.99
CA GLY A 176 -4.75 12.88 -6.94
C GLY A 176 -4.14 11.79 -7.82
N ASP A 177 -2.81 11.68 -7.92
CA ASP A 177 -2.19 10.58 -8.69
C ASP A 177 -2.61 9.23 -8.12
N VAL A 178 -3.12 8.37 -9.01
CA VAL A 178 -3.54 7.00 -8.70
C VAL A 178 -2.58 6.02 -9.34
N THR A 179 -2.02 5.15 -8.52
CA THR A 179 -1.14 4.07 -8.97
C THR A 179 -1.66 2.72 -8.53
N THR A 180 -1.31 1.69 -9.29
CA THR A 180 -1.43 0.28 -8.90
C THR A 180 -0.15 -0.44 -9.24
N PHE A 181 0.09 -1.58 -8.63
CA PHE A 181 1.24 -2.44 -8.90
C PHE A 181 0.90 -3.87 -8.52
N ARG A 182 1.71 -4.81 -8.91
CA ARG A 182 1.53 -6.23 -8.56
C ARG A 182 1.99 -6.48 -7.12
N TRP A 183 1.26 -5.89 -6.16
CA TRP A 183 1.61 -5.84 -4.74
C TRP A 183 1.77 -7.22 -4.09
N GLN A 184 1.21 -8.28 -4.71
CA GLN A 184 1.29 -9.64 -4.24
C GLN A 184 2.66 -10.28 -4.51
N ASP A 185 3.33 -9.88 -5.58
CA ASP A 185 4.58 -10.50 -6.04
C ASP A 185 5.68 -9.50 -6.37
N VAL A 186 5.46 -8.21 -6.15
CA VAL A 186 6.49 -7.19 -6.29
C VAL A 186 6.96 -6.73 -4.92
N PRO A 187 8.24 -6.95 -4.57
CA PRO A 187 8.83 -6.39 -3.37
C PRO A 187 8.72 -4.86 -3.39
N HIS A 188 8.29 -4.29 -2.28
CA HIS A 188 8.11 -2.85 -2.21
C HIS A 188 8.48 -2.27 -0.85
N SER A 189 8.83 -1.02 -0.85
CA SER A 189 9.19 -0.27 0.35
C SER A 189 8.84 1.21 0.18
N THR A 190 8.78 1.93 1.29
CA THR A 190 8.57 3.38 1.28
C THR A 190 9.43 4.04 2.34
N ALA A 191 9.88 5.26 2.08
CA ALA A 191 10.55 6.06 3.08
C ALA A 191 10.18 7.53 2.97
N ASN A 192 10.35 8.21 4.08
CA ASN A 192 10.27 9.65 4.16
C ASN A 192 11.51 10.19 4.89
N ALA A 193 12.53 10.53 4.12
CA ALA A 193 13.74 11.21 4.60
C ALA A 193 13.63 12.75 4.50
N GLY A 194 12.44 13.25 4.16
CA GLY A 194 12.16 14.68 4.04
C GLY A 194 11.71 15.33 5.35
N HIS A 195 11.05 16.48 5.23
CA HIS A 195 10.62 17.29 6.37
C HIS A 195 9.08 17.43 6.48
N HIS A 196 8.33 16.82 5.56
CA HIS A 196 6.88 16.91 5.52
C HIS A 196 6.25 15.51 5.55
N PRO A 197 5.11 15.31 6.20
CA PRO A 197 4.43 14.04 6.15
C PRO A 197 4.00 13.70 4.71
N ARG A 198 4.06 12.43 4.36
CA ARG A 198 3.49 11.89 3.13
C ARG A 198 2.16 11.24 3.47
N ILE A 199 1.11 11.58 2.72
CA ILE A 199 -0.25 11.10 2.96
C ILE A 199 -0.72 10.31 1.74
N THR A 200 -1.05 9.06 1.93
CA THR A 200 -1.48 8.17 0.85
C THR A 200 -2.71 7.37 1.28
N LEU A 201 -3.78 7.42 0.49
CA LEU A 201 -4.93 6.56 0.65
C LEU A 201 -4.67 5.22 -0.06
N GLN A 202 -4.80 4.13 0.65
CA GLN A 202 -4.80 2.79 0.09
C GLN A 202 -6.22 2.26 0.02
N VAL A 203 -6.61 1.81 -1.16
CA VAL A 203 -7.89 1.13 -1.41
C VAL A 203 -7.58 -0.27 -1.91
N THR A 204 -8.08 -1.28 -1.23
CA THR A 204 -7.88 -2.69 -1.61
C THR A 204 -9.20 -3.43 -1.52
N GLY A 205 -9.50 -4.27 -2.49
CA GLY A 205 -10.73 -5.06 -2.49
C GLY A 205 -10.83 -5.98 -3.70
N VAL A 206 -11.95 -6.68 -3.80
CA VAL A 206 -12.21 -7.60 -4.89
C VAL A 206 -12.72 -6.84 -6.11
N ARG A 207 -12.12 -7.11 -7.25
CA ARG A 207 -12.48 -6.51 -8.54
C ARG A 207 -13.91 -6.85 -8.95
N THR A 208 -14.66 -5.81 -9.35
CA THR A 208 -16.02 -5.91 -9.87
C THR A 208 -16.12 -5.39 -11.31
N GLN A 209 -17.30 -5.51 -11.91
CA GLN A 209 -17.53 -4.86 -13.20
C GLN A 209 -17.54 -3.33 -13.06
N LYS A 210 -18.04 -2.81 -11.94
CA LYS A 210 -18.03 -1.38 -11.63
C LYS A 210 -16.59 -0.85 -11.49
N SER A 211 -15.73 -1.58 -10.79
CA SER A 211 -14.32 -1.18 -10.65
C SER A 211 -13.60 -1.16 -12.00
N LYS A 212 -13.80 -2.17 -12.85
CA LYS A 212 -13.22 -2.20 -14.19
C LYS A 212 -13.61 -1.00 -15.02
N GLU A 213 -14.90 -0.62 -14.97
CA GLU A 213 -15.40 0.53 -15.73
C GLU A 213 -14.84 1.84 -15.19
N PHE A 214 -14.78 2.00 -13.88
CA PHE A 214 -14.17 3.18 -13.25
C PHE A 214 -12.69 3.33 -13.63
N ILE A 215 -11.91 2.27 -13.51
CA ILE A 215 -10.49 2.28 -13.89
C ILE A 215 -10.29 2.57 -15.38
N ARG A 216 -11.15 2.02 -16.23
CA ARG A 216 -11.11 2.33 -17.66
C ARG A 216 -11.33 3.84 -17.93
N LYS A 217 -12.29 4.46 -17.25
CA LYS A 217 -12.57 5.90 -17.39
C LYS A 217 -11.40 6.73 -16.84
N LEU A 218 -10.90 6.37 -15.67
CA LEU A 218 -9.77 7.06 -15.02
C LEU A 218 -8.54 7.06 -15.94
N ARG A 219 -8.22 5.91 -16.57
CA ARG A 219 -7.11 5.80 -17.53
C ARG A 219 -7.26 6.68 -18.76
N LYS A 220 -8.50 6.99 -19.13
CA LYS A 220 -8.81 7.84 -20.30
C LYS A 220 -8.98 9.32 -19.94
N GLY A 221 -8.97 9.67 -18.65
CA GLY A 221 -9.30 11.01 -18.21
C GLY A 221 -10.75 11.39 -18.48
N GLU A 222 -11.68 10.42 -18.38
CA GLU A 222 -13.12 10.57 -18.64
C GLU A 222 -13.94 10.72 -17.34
N LEU A 223 -13.29 11.07 -16.22
CA LEU A 223 -13.95 11.30 -14.93
C LEU A 223 -14.27 12.77 -14.73
#